data_6cb9a9be36423a87a3903ca52b69b4a5
#
_entry.id   6cb9a9be36423a87a3903ca52b69b4a5
#
_cell.length_a   1.000
_cell.length_b   1.000
_cell.length_c   1.000
_cell.angle_alpha   90.00
_cell.angle_beta   90.00
_cell.angle_gamma   90.00
#
_symmetry.space_group_name_H-M   'P 1'
#
loop_
_entity.id
_entity.type
_entity.pdbx_description
1 polymer ?
#
loop_
_entity_poly.entity_id
_entity_poly.type
_entity_poly.pdbx_seq_one_letter_code
_entity_poly.pdbx_strand_id
1 'polypeptide(L)'
;MNGVSDQERQSVMSSAESQSSQWTRGRRLMVSLPIFIILLGILVSVSNLTASSWKYEPTGQTIETLSSDTAVTFDNPSGKTLAKRGDYEVTQRYVTIEAKQPSTGEIQQVKVLIREPKDAGNNRPGVVFMHGAGYGTCDNSFGDMATDLSSAGFVTAVLDKPVWSTNDATRDYPGSAAIYDQAITMLRDLDNVDASNVGIYATSESTWISSYLLDQDPDVAFQVLLSPMVYSPRHSLGFLAAQDFALVGAHDGYQSIVRRAFNIDAELFGLTNLDLDTLNPQAYSIPTLVAYGTKDVMTAQVEGTEKIIDMAHKAGNWDVTVRTYPIANH
;
A
#
# COMPACT_ATOMS: atom_id res chain seq x y z
N MET A 1 -53.42 62.40 -21.96
CA MET A 1 -52.22 62.11 -21.20
C MET A 1 -52.33 60.66 -20.70
N ASN A 2 -51.72 59.74 -21.42
CA ASN A 2 -51.76 58.30 -21.03
C ASN A 2 -50.69 58.01 -20.03
N GLY A 3 -51.08 57.77 -18.75
CA GLY A 3 -50.16 57.33 -17.73
C GLY A 3 -49.78 55.87 -17.97
N VAL A 4 -48.46 55.61 -18.02
CA VAL A 4 -47.90 54.26 -18.05
C VAL A 4 -48.29 53.58 -16.74
N SER A 5 -48.89 52.39 -16.81
CA SER A 5 -49.37 51.67 -15.65
C SER A 5 -48.24 51.22 -14.75
N ASP A 6 -48.48 51.16 -13.45
CA ASP A 6 -47.47 50.70 -12.47
C ASP A 6 -46.97 49.26 -12.74
N GLN A 7 -47.79 48.43 -13.40
CA GLN A 7 -47.41 47.11 -13.85
C GLN A 7 -46.33 47.13 -14.94
N GLU A 8 -46.39 48.07 -15.88
CA GLU A 8 -45.34 48.19 -16.91
C GLU A 8 -44.02 48.71 -16.32
N ARG A 9 -44.08 49.59 -15.33
CA ARG A 9 -42.88 50.03 -14.61
C ARG A 9 -42.20 48.91 -13.81
N GLN A 10 -43.00 48.05 -13.15
CA GLN A 10 -42.45 46.90 -12.41
C GLN A 10 -41.85 45.84 -13.33
N SER A 11 -42.47 45.59 -14.49
CA SER A 11 -41.93 44.61 -15.46
C SER A 11 -40.59 45.07 -16.08
N VAL A 12 -40.44 46.36 -16.37
CA VAL A 12 -39.20 46.93 -16.90
C VAL A 12 -38.10 46.94 -15.85
N MET A 13 -38.42 47.25 -14.58
CA MET A 13 -37.44 47.20 -13.50
C MET A 13 -36.98 45.77 -13.21
N SER A 14 -37.87 44.78 -13.17
CA SER A 14 -37.52 43.39 -12.95
C SER A 14 -36.70 42.80 -14.10
N SER A 15 -36.94 43.19 -15.34
CA SER A 15 -36.12 42.77 -16.48
C SER A 15 -34.73 43.40 -16.49
N ALA A 16 -34.62 44.68 -16.06
CA ALA A 16 -33.33 45.37 -15.95
C ALA A 16 -32.47 44.82 -14.81
N GLU A 17 -33.06 44.48 -13.67
CA GLU A 17 -32.36 43.81 -12.55
C GLU A 17 -31.90 42.40 -12.92
N SER A 18 -32.68 41.61 -13.62
CA SER A 18 -32.33 40.30 -14.13
C SER A 18 -31.16 40.37 -15.13
N GLN A 19 -31.19 41.32 -16.06
CA GLN A 19 -30.07 41.53 -17.00
C GLN A 19 -28.78 42.02 -16.32
N SER A 20 -28.88 42.89 -15.33
CA SER A 20 -27.72 43.38 -14.59
C SER A 20 -27.10 42.27 -13.75
N SER A 21 -27.88 41.36 -13.20
CA SER A 21 -27.40 40.22 -12.42
C SER A 21 -26.71 39.16 -13.29
N GLN A 22 -27.21 38.92 -14.49
CA GLN A 22 -26.56 38.02 -15.46
C GLN A 22 -25.26 38.60 -16.02
N TRP A 23 -25.23 39.92 -16.27
CA TRP A 23 -24.02 40.60 -16.72
C TRP A 23 -22.91 40.59 -15.68
N THR A 24 -23.23 40.74 -14.41
CA THR A 24 -22.27 40.67 -13.32
C THR A 24 -21.75 39.25 -13.08
N ARG A 25 -22.58 38.22 -13.29
CA ARG A 25 -22.15 36.82 -13.22
C ARG A 25 -21.18 36.45 -14.37
N GLY A 26 -21.50 36.81 -15.59
CA GLY A 26 -20.65 36.58 -16.76
C GLY A 26 -19.30 37.29 -16.63
N ARG A 27 -19.27 38.53 -16.13
CA ARG A 27 -18.04 39.28 -15.90
C ARG A 27 -17.19 38.71 -14.76
N ARG A 28 -17.82 38.18 -13.70
CA ARG A 28 -17.10 37.46 -12.63
C ARG A 28 -16.49 36.17 -13.16
N LEU A 29 -17.17 35.39 -13.97
CA LEU A 29 -16.65 34.20 -14.62
C LEU A 29 -15.49 34.52 -15.59
N MET A 30 -15.59 35.59 -16.38
CA MET A 30 -14.51 36.00 -17.29
C MET A 30 -13.24 36.44 -16.57
N VAL A 31 -13.33 36.94 -15.34
CA VAL A 31 -12.17 37.33 -14.55
C VAL A 31 -11.66 36.16 -13.67
N SER A 32 -12.56 35.37 -13.11
CA SER A 32 -12.19 34.28 -12.21
C SER A 32 -11.54 33.10 -12.95
N LEU A 33 -11.94 32.80 -14.19
CA LEU A 33 -11.38 31.71 -14.96
C LEU A 33 -9.89 31.90 -15.31
N PRO A 34 -9.45 33.06 -15.83
CA PRO A 34 -8.02 33.32 -16.05
C PRO A 34 -7.21 33.32 -14.75
N ILE A 35 -7.76 33.87 -13.67
CA ILE A 35 -7.12 33.85 -12.36
C ILE A 35 -6.94 32.41 -11.88
N PHE A 36 -7.96 31.59 -11.99
CA PHE A 36 -7.90 30.16 -11.64
C PHE A 36 -6.85 29.42 -12.47
N ILE A 37 -6.80 29.66 -13.79
CA ILE A 37 -5.79 29.05 -14.68
C ILE A 37 -4.36 29.50 -14.29
N ILE A 38 -4.19 30.78 -13.96
CA ILE A 38 -2.89 31.29 -13.53
C ILE A 38 -2.48 30.68 -12.20
N LEU A 39 -3.39 30.59 -11.21
CA LEU A 39 -3.13 29.97 -9.92
C LEU A 39 -2.80 28.50 -10.06
N LEU A 40 -3.53 27.78 -10.93
CA LEU A 40 -3.25 26.39 -11.26
C LEU A 40 -1.87 26.24 -11.92
N GLY A 41 -1.51 27.14 -12.85
CA GLY A 41 -0.20 27.16 -13.48
C GLY A 41 0.94 27.45 -12.49
N ILE A 42 0.72 28.35 -11.54
CA ILE A 42 1.66 28.63 -10.45
C ILE A 42 1.79 27.41 -9.54
N LEU A 43 0.68 26.80 -9.13
CA LEU A 43 0.65 25.60 -8.30
C LEU A 43 1.42 24.45 -8.94
N VAL A 44 1.18 24.19 -10.23
CA VAL A 44 1.89 23.18 -11.01
C VAL A 44 3.39 23.51 -11.12
N SER A 45 3.72 24.78 -11.33
CA SER A 45 5.13 25.21 -11.44
C SER A 45 5.87 25.10 -10.11
N VAL A 46 5.24 25.51 -9.01
CA VAL A 46 5.81 25.38 -7.65
C VAL A 46 5.95 23.90 -7.30
N SER A 47 4.94 23.07 -7.59
CA SER A 47 5.02 21.64 -7.42
C SER A 47 6.16 21.00 -8.20
N ASN A 48 6.41 21.48 -9.44
CA ASN A 48 7.55 21.03 -10.25
C ASN A 48 8.91 21.39 -9.65
N LEU A 49 9.01 22.58 -9.04
CA LEU A 49 10.26 23.08 -8.46
C LEU A 49 10.54 22.49 -7.07
N THR A 50 9.48 22.16 -6.33
CA THR A 50 9.58 21.65 -4.96
C THR A 50 9.42 20.14 -4.88
N ALA A 51 8.98 19.47 -5.94
CA ALA A 51 8.93 18.00 -6.01
C ALA A 51 10.36 17.47 -5.91
N SER A 52 10.83 17.40 -4.67
CA SER A 52 12.11 16.83 -4.33
C SER A 52 12.18 15.39 -4.84
N SER A 53 13.15 15.15 -5.70
CA SER A 53 13.88 13.89 -5.86
C SER A 53 13.14 12.62 -6.27
N TRP A 54 11.83 12.52 -6.29
CA TRP A 54 11.21 11.33 -6.86
C TRP A 54 11.12 11.46 -8.38
N LYS A 55 12.22 11.23 -9.03
CA LYS A 55 12.27 11.02 -10.48
C LYS A 55 12.17 9.51 -10.70
N TYR A 56 11.03 9.10 -11.24
CA TYR A 56 10.98 7.86 -11.97
C TYR A 56 11.82 8.07 -13.23
N GLU A 57 13.01 7.53 -13.23
CA GLU A 57 13.82 7.41 -14.44
C GLU A 57 13.75 5.94 -14.83
N PRO A 58 13.03 5.59 -15.92
CA PRO A 58 13.04 4.23 -16.43
C PRO A 58 14.49 3.86 -16.76
N THR A 59 15.00 2.84 -16.09
CA THR A 59 16.36 2.32 -16.35
C THR A 59 16.44 1.56 -17.67
N GLY A 60 15.31 1.43 -18.39
CA GLY A 60 15.17 0.57 -19.56
C GLY A 60 15.00 -0.91 -19.23
N GLN A 61 14.95 -1.24 -17.93
CA GLN A 61 14.62 -2.59 -17.47
C GLN A 61 13.13 -2.82 -17.41
N THR A 62 12.73 -4.08 -17.44
CA THR A 62 11.36 -4.54 -17.13
C THR A 62 11.40 -5.38 -15.86
N ILE A 63 10.23 -5.66 -15.26
CA ILE A 63 10.19 -6.51 -14.07
C ILE A 63 10.69 -7.92 -14.38
N GLU A 64 10.47 -8.42 -15.59
CA GLU A 64 10.95 -9.73 -16.03
C GLU A 64 12.48 -9.76 -16.13
N THR A 65 13.13 -8.67 -16.56
CA THR A 65 14.60 -8.59 -16.63
C THR A 65 15.25 -8.46 -15.26
N LEU A 66 14.54 -7.96 -14.26
CA LEU A 66 14.98 -7.89 -12.87
C LEU A 66 14.76 -9.20 -12.13
N SER A 67 13.93 -10.09 -12.64
CA SER A 67 13.64 -11.37 -11.98
C SER A 67 14.90 -12.24 -11.89
N SER A 68 15.24 -12.66 -10.69
CA SER A 68 16.36 -13.57 -10.42
C SER A 68 15.99 -15.04 -10.61
N ASP A 69 14.68 -15.34 -10.76
CA ASP A 69 14.15 -16.67 -10.97
C ASP A 69 13.03 -16.59 -12.00
N THR A 70 13.10 -17.45 -13.01
CA THR A 70 12.05 -17.53 -14.03
C THR A 70 10.73 -17.89 -13.37
N ALA A 71 9.76 -17.04 -13.56
CA ALA A 71 8.40 -17.25 -13.09
C ALA A 71 7.92 -18.66 -13.49
N VAL A 72 7.28 -19.32 -12.55
CA VAL A 72 6.52 -20.51 -12.85
C VAL A 72 5.50 -20.13 -13.91
N THR A 73 5.64 -20.68 -15.10
CA THR A 73 4.64 -20.55 -16.16
C THR A 73 3.40 -21.32 -15.69
N PHE A 74 2.35 -20.58 -15.33
CA PHE A 74 1.08 -21.21 -15.03
C PHE A 74 0.42 -21.58 -16.36
N ASP A 75 0.41 -22.84 -16.70
CA ASP A 75 -0.38 -23.38 -17.82
C ASP A 75 -1.90 -23.31 -17.56
N ASN A 76 -2.30 -22.71 -16.47
CA ASN A 76 -3.68 -22.61 -16.07
C ASN A 76 -4.24 -21.19 -16.29
N PRO A 77 -4.98 -20.95 -17.39
CA PRO A 77 -5.56 -19.65 -17.71
C PRO A 77 -6.62 -19.19 -16.70
N SER A 78 -7.08 -20.04 -15.77
CA SER A 78 -8.01 -19.66 -14.70
C SER A 78 -7.33 -18.93 -13.53
N GLY A 79 -6.00 -18.80 -13.54
CA GLY A 79 -5.24 -18.16 -12.49
C GLY A 79 -5.26 -18.87 -11.13
N LYS A 80 -5.81 -20.08 -11.06
CA LYS A 80 -5.77 -20.88 -9.83
C LYS A 80 -4.37 -21.43 -9.66
N THR A 81 -3.74 -21.07 -8.58
CA THR A 81 -2.46 -21.63 -8.16
C THR A 81 -2.59 -23.13 -8.01
N LEU A 82 -1.79 -23.86 -8.77
CA LEU A 82 -1.59 -25.28 -8.59
C LEU A 82 -0.41 -25.53 -7.64
N ALA A 83 -0.32 -24.74 -6.55
CA ALA A 83 0.67 -24.99 -5.53
C ALA A 83 0.49 -26.41 -5.00
N LYS A 84 1.52 -27.22 -5.11
CA LYS A 84 1.53 -28.55 -4.53
C LYS A 84 1.47 -28.38 -3.02
N ARG A 85 0.40 -28.81 -2.39
CA ARG A 85 0.33 -28.86 -0.94
C ARG A 85 1.43 -29.75 -0.38
N GLY A 86 1.92 -29.38 0.79
CA GLY A 86 2.85 -30.22 1.53
C GLY A 86 2.16 -31.50 2.05
N ASP A 87 2.94 -32.34 2.69
CA ASP A 87 2.48 -33.68 3.10
C ASP A 87 1.83 -33.72 4.49
N TYR A 88 1.90 -32.60 5.26
CA TYR A 88 1.36 -32.56 6.62
C TYR A 88 -0.14 -32.23 6.60
N GLU A 89 -0.90 -32.96 7.43
CA GLU A 89 -2.23 -32.52 7.86
C GLU A 89 -2.09 -31.23 8.68
N VAL A 90 -2.98 -30.27 8.49
CA VAL A 90 -2.94 -28.99 9.17
C VAL A 90 -3.98 -28.92 10.27
N THR A 91 -3.55 -28.64 11.49
CA THR A 91 -4.40 -28.29 12.61
C THR A 91 -4.48 -26.77 12.74
N GLN A 92 -5.57 -26.27 13.32
CA GLN A 92 -5.75 -24.83 13.50
C GLN A 92 -6.39 -24.52 14.85
N ARG A 93 -5.97 -23.41 15.44
CA ARG A 93 -6.51 -22.89 16.69
C ARG A 93 -6.52 -21.38 16.72
N TYR A 94 -7.42 -20.81 17.50
CA TYR A 94 -7.46 -19.38 17.73
C TYR A 94 -6.78 -19.03 19.05
N VAL A 95 -6.06 -17.92 19.03
CA VAL A 95 -5.55 -17.23 20.21
C VAL A 95 -5.94 -15.75 20.12
N THR A 96 -5.77 -15.03 21.21
CA THR A 96 -6.02 -13.58 21.25
C THR A 96 -4.79 -12.89 21.80
N ILE A 97 -4.36 -11.84 21.13
CA ILE A 97 -3.33 -10.93 21.63
C ILE A 97 -3.96 -9.59 22.00
N GLU A 98 -3.42 -8.96 23.02
CA GLU A 98 -3.83 -7.64 23.44
C GLU A 98 -3.02 -6.59 22.69
N ALA A 99 -3.69 -5.88 21.78
CA ALA A 99 -3.07 -4.85 20.97
C ALA A 99 -3.30 -3.48 21.62
N LYS A 100 -2.23 -2.78 21.95
CA LYS A 100 -2.28 -1.42 22.47
C LYS A 100 -1.82 -0.44 21.41
N GLN A 101 -2.70 0.47 20.99
CA GLN A 101 -2.33 1.53 20.07
C GLN A 101 -1.36 2.51 20.74
N PRO A 102 -0.12 2.69 20.23
CA PRO A 102 0.88 3.52 20.88
C PRO A 102 0.47 5.01 21.01
N SER A 103 -0.21 5.54 19.99
CA SER A 103 -0.59 6.96 19.93
C SER A 103 -1.70 7.37 20.89
N THR A 104 -2.65 6.47 21.16
CA THR A 104 -3.84 6.75 21.99
C THR A 104 -3.88 5.98 23.31
N GLY A 105 -3.13 4.87 23.41
CA GLY A 105 -3.21 3.92 24.50
C GLY A 105 -4.45 3.02 24.46
N GLU A 106 -5.26 3.10 23.40
CA GLU A 106 -6.43 2.22 23.22
C GLU A 106 -6.01 0.76 23.15
N ILE A 107 -6.75 -0.09 23.84
CA ILE A 107 -6.51 -1.54 23.88
C ILE A 107 -7.59 -2.25 23.08
N GLN A 108 -7.17 -3.11 22.16
CA GLN A 108 -8.03 -3.98 21.38
C GLN A 108 -7.59 -5.43 21.53
N GLN A 109 -8.58 -6.34 21.68
CA GLN A 109 -8.33 -7.77 21.61
C GLN A 109 -8.30 -8.20 20.14
N VAL A 110 -7.16 -8.65 19.65
CA VAL A 110 -6.95 -9.07 18.28
C VAL A 110 -6.92 -10.58 18.21
N LYS A 111 -7.84 -11.15 17.45
CA LYS A 111 -7.91 -12.60 17.20
C LYS A 111 -6.82 -13.00 16.22
N VAL A 112 -6.15 -14.11 16.50
CA VAL A 112 -5.12 -14.71 15.66
C VAL A 112 -5.48 -16.17 15.38
N LEU A 113 -5.44 -16.54 14.11
CA LEU A 113 -5.57 -17.91 13.67
C LEU A 113 -4.19 -18.50 13.43
N ILE A 114 -3.81 -19.46 14.27
CA ILE A 114 -2.58 -20.25 14.12
C ILE A 114 -2.91 -21.52 13.36
N ARG A 115 -2.11 -21.86 12.35
CA ARG A 115 -2.12 -23.12 11.63
C ARG A 115 -0.79 -23.82 11.83
N GLU A 116 -0.85 -25.11 12.16
CA GLU A 116 0.31 -25.90 12.52
C GLU A 116 0.31 -27.23 11.76
N PRO A 117 1.49 -27.69 11.28
CA PRO A 117 1.62 -29.02 10.69
C PRO A 117 1.47 -30.07 11.78
N LYS A 118 0.46 -30.94 11.64
CA LYS A 118 0.18 -32.00 12.61
C LYS A 118 1.33 -33.02 12.63
N ASP A 119 1.73 -33.42 13.82
CA ASP A 119 2.75 -34.45 14.05
C ASP A 119 4.11 -34.18 13.37
N ALA A 120 4.40 -32.92 13.03
CA ALA A 120 5.62 -32.53 12.34
C ALA A 120 6.85 -32.43 13.28
N GLY A 121 6.70 -32.63 14.56
CA GLY A 121 7.75 -32.44 15.59
C GLY A 121 8.01 -30.95 15.88
N ASN A 122 9.04 -30.70 16.65
CA ASN A 122 9.44 -29.37 17.08
C ASN A 122 10.41 -28.70 16.09
N ASN A 123 10.79 -27.46 16.38
CA ASN A 123 11.77 -26.69 15.62
C ASN A 123 11.32 -26.35 14.20
N ARG A 124 10.08 -25.88 14.06
CA ARG A 124 9.48 -25.50 12.80
C ARG A 124 9.66 -24.01 12.51
N PRO A 125 9.89 -23.60 11.25
CA PRO A 125 9.87 -22.20 10.91
C PRO A 125 8.49 -21.59 11.12
N GLY A 126 8.47 -20.32 11.55
CA GLY A 126 7.24 -19.55 11.73
C GLY A 126 7.04 -18.47 10.66
N VAL A 127 5.79 -18.14 10.33
CA VAL A 127 5.47 -17.03 9.43
C VAL A 127 4.26 -16.26 9.95
N VAL A 128 4.41 -14.96 10.12
CA VAL A 128 3.31 -14.03 10.39
C VAL A 128 2.88 -13.35 9.10
N PHE A 129 1.58 -13.46 8.77
CA PHE A 129 1.00 -12.81 7.61
C PHE A 129 0.50 -11.41 7.95
N MET A 130 0.90 -10.43 7.16
CA MET A 130 0.57 -9.02 7.32
C MET A 130 -0.41 -8.56 6.24
N HIS A 131 -1.56 -8.04 6.64
CA HIS A 131 -2.61 -7.61 5.73
C HIS A 131 -2.24 -6.37 4.92
N GLY A 132 -2.56 -6.39 3.63
CA GLY A 132 -2.56 -5.20 2.78
C GLY A 132 -3.67 -4.21 3.14
N ALA A 133 -4.02 -3.32 2.20
CA ALA A 133 -5.07 -2.32 2.38
C ALA A 133 -6.46 -2.94 2.63
N GLY A 134 -7.35 -2.15 3.23
CA GLY A 134 -8.72 -2.55 3.51
C GLY A 134 -8.88 -3.39 4.77
N TYR A 135 -10.09 -3.92 4.96
CA TYR A 135 -10.44 -4.74 6.11
C TYR A 135 -10.06 -6.20 5.87
N GLY A 136 -9.40 -6.80 6.84
CA GLY A 136 -9.01 -8.21 6.79
C GLY A 136 -9.17 -8.88 8.15
N THR A 137 -9.58 -10.15 8.13
CA THR A 137 -9.64 -10.99 9.33
C THR A 137 -8.82 -12.24 9.14
N CYS A 138 -8.46 -12.87 10.23
CA CYS A 138 -7.74 -14.14 10.22
C CYS A 138 -8.54 -15.27 9.54
N ASP A 139 -9.87 -15.11 9.43
CA ASP A 139 -10.76 -16.10 8.82
C ASP A 139 -10.93 -15.92 7.30
N ASN A 140 -10.83 -14.69 6.81
CA ASN A 140 -11.12 -14.39 5.40
C ASN A 140 -9.88 -14.02 4.57
N SER A 141 -8.68 -13.98 5.17
CA SER A 141 -7.45 -13.59 4.51
C SER A 141 -6.40 -14.70 4.57
N PHE A 142 -5.62 -14.84 3.51
CA PHE A 142 -4.48 -15.77 3.41
C PHE A 142 -4.79 -17.26 3.67
N GLY A 143 -6.07 -17.66 3.73
CA GLY A 143 -6.46 -18.99 4.19
C GLY A 143 -5.79 -20.15 3.44
N ASP A 144 -5.80 -20.12 2.11
CA ASP A 144 -5.17 -21.15 1.28
C ASP A 144 -3.64 -21.11 1.40
N MET A 145 -3.05 -19.94 1.32
CA MET A 145 -1.59 -19.76 1.39
C MET A 145 -1.03 -20.15 2.75
N ALA A 146 -1.65 -19.71 3.84
CA ALA A 146 -1.24 -20.08 5.19
C ALA A 146 -1.40 -21.59 5.42
N THR A 147 -2.46 -22.20 4.89
CA THR A 147 -2.67 -23.65 4.95
C THR A 147 -1.62 -24.41 4.14
N ASP A 148 -1.30 -23.93 2.93
CA ASP A 148 -0.30 -24.57 2.08
C ASP A 148 1.10 -24.51 2.70
N LEU A 149 1.50 -23.35 3.28
CA LEU A 149 2.75 -23.26 4.04
C LEU A 149 2.75 -24.16 5.27
N SER A 150 1.63 -24.23 6.01
CA SER A 150 1.56 -25.13 7.17
C SER A 150 1.63 -26.60 6.75
N SER A 151 1.01 -26.96 5.62
CA SER A 151 1.15 -28.32 5.07
C SER A 151 2.59 -28.64 4.61
N ALA A 152 3.38 -27.63 4.31
CA ALA A 152 4.80 -27.76 4.00
C ALA A 152 5.73 -27.74 5.24
N GLY A 153 5.19 -27.60 6.44
CA GLY A 153 5.92 -27.71 7.68
C GLY A 153 6.16 -26.40 8.43
N PHE A 154 5.55 -25.29 8.03
CA PHE A 154 5.60 -24.02 8.74
C PHE A 154 4.51 -23.91 9.80
N VAL A 155 4.76 -23.17 10.86
CA VAL A 155 3.71 -22.66 11.73
C VAL A 155 3.34 -21.26 11.26
N THR A 156 2.07 -21.03 10.95
CA THR A 156 1.62 -19.76 10.40
C THR A 156 0.66 -19.05 11.33
N ALA A 157 0.73 -17.73 11.38
CA ALA A 157 -0.18 -16.86 12.12
C ALA A 157 -0.80 -15.80 11.21
N VAL A 158 -2.12 -15.71 11.21
CA VAL A 158 -2.90 -14.67 10.52
C VAL A 158 -3.74 -13.94 11.57
N LEU A 159 -3.60 -12.63 11.67
CA LEU A 159 -4.29 -11.79 12.64
C LEU A 159 -5.56 -11.17 12.03
N ASP A 160 -6.53 -10.81 12.87
CA ASP A 160 -7.51 -9.79 12.50
C ASP A 160 -6.80 -8.44 12.35
N LYS A 161 -7.14 -7.68 11.32
CA LYS A 161 -6.57 -6.34 11.15
C LYS A 161 -7.14 -5.41 12.23
N PRO A 162 -6.29 -4.68 12.98
CA PRO A 162 -6.78 -3.76 14.02
C PRO A 162 -7.67 -2.66 13.43
N VAL A 163 -8.65 -2.20 14.20
CA VAL A 163 -9.63 -1.19 13.73
C VAL A 163 -8.94 0.11 13.32
N TRP A 164 -7.94 0.59 14.08
CA TRP A 164 -7.19 1.81 13.73
C TRP A 164 -6.31 1.69 12.49
N SER A 165 -6.14 0.48 11.98
CA SER A 165 -5.39 0.19 10.74
C SER A 165 -6.29 0.14 9.50
N THR A 166 -7.61 0.33 9.64
CA THR A 166 -8.58 0.20 8.54
C THR A 166 -8.99 1.52 7.91
N ASN A 167 -8.76 2.65 8.58
CA ASN A 167 -9.12 3.98 8.06
C ASN A 167 -7.96 4.57 7.26
N ASP A 168 -8.17 4.82 5.98
CA ASP A 168 -7.15 5.31 5.06
C ASP A 168 -6.53 6.66 5.46
N ALA A 169 -7.32 7.54 6.08
CA ALA A 169 -6.87 8.86 6.47
C ALA A 169 -6.13 8.92 7.81
N THR A 170 -6.36 7.93 8.70
CA THR A 170 -5.86 7.94 10.07
C THR A 170 -5.12 6.67 10.45
N ARG A 171 -4.59 5.94 9.46
CA ARG A 171 -3.84 4.70 9.70
C ARG A 171 -2.64 4.94 10.60
N ASP A 172 -2.53 4.11 11.62
CA ASP A 172 -1.40 4.08 12.52
C ASP A 172 -0.46 2.93 12.12
N TYR A 173 0.47 3.19 11.19
CA TYR A 173 1.44 2.21 10.73
C TYR A 173 2.39 1.74 11.84
N PRO A 174 2.96 2.64 12.67
CA PRO A 174 3.76 2.22 13.83
C PRO A 174 2.97 1.35 14.82
N GLY A 175 1.71 1.71 15.09
CA GLY A 175 0.83 0.91 15.94
C GLY A 175 0.54 -0.46 15.35
N SER A 176 0.36 -0.54 14.03
CA SER A 176 0.17 -1.80 13.33
C SER A 176 1.44 -2.66 13.38
N ALA A 177 2.63 -2.08 13.22
CA ALA A 177 3.91 -2.77 13.35
C ALA A 177 4.06 -3.39 14.74
N ALA A 178 3.74 -2.66 15.81
CA ALA A 178 3.81 -3.14 17.19
C ALA A 178 2.92 -4.36 17.45
N ILE A 179 1.79 -4.50 16.75
CA ILE A 179 0.92 -5.67 16.89
C ILE A 179 1.50 -6.87 16.15
N TYR A 180 2.05 -6.67 14.97
CA TYR A 180 2.72 -7.74 14.24
C TYR A 180 3.97 -8.23 14.98
N ASP A 181 4.69 -7.34 15.66
CA ASP A 181 5.81 -7.69 16.55
C ASP A 181 5.36 -8.60 17.71
N GLN A 182 4.22 -8.27 18.35
CA GLN A 182 3.62 -9.14 19.37
C GLN A 182 3.23 -10.52 18.80
N ALA A 183 2.73 -10.58 17.57
CA ALA A 183 2.40 -11.85 16.93
C ALA A 183 3.64 -12.68 16.60
N ILE A 184 4.75 -12.05 16.22
CA ILE A 184 6.04 -12.70 16.02
C ILE A 184 6.55 -13.26 17.34
N THR A 185 6.52 -12.46 18.41
CA THR A 185 6.88 -12.90 19.76
C THR A 185 6.04 -14.09 20.21
N MET A 186 4.73 -14.02 20.01
CA MET A 186 3.81 -15.14 20.32
C MET A 186 4.18 -16.42 19.54
N LEU A 187 4.55 -16.32 18.25
CA LEU A 187 5.01 -17.50 17.49
C LEU A 187 6.33 -18.05 18.02
N ARG A 188 7.29 -17.18 18.37
CA ARG A 188 8.58 -17.58 18.94
C ARG A 188 8.44 -18.33 20.28
N ASP A 189 7.39 -18.03 21.03
CA ASP A 189 7.10 -18.64 22.33
C ASP A 189 6.41 -20.02 22.23
N LEU A 190 6.09 -20.49 21.02
CA LEU A 190 5.48 -21.81 20.82
C LEU A 190 6.54 -22.90 20.86
N ASP A 191 6.29 -23.96 21.65
CA ASP A 191 7.23 -25.08 21.85
C ASP A 191 7.66 -25.79 20.55
N ASN A 192 6.82 -25.75 19.52
CA ASN A 192 7.08 -26.39 18.23
C ASN A 192 7.71 -25.47 17.19
N VAL A 193 7.95 -24.20 17.51
CA VAL A 193 8.56 -23.20 16.62
C VAL A 193 10.05 -23.04 16.92
N ASP A 194 10.84 -22.92 15.86
CA ASP A 194 12.22 -22.44 15.95
C ASP A 194 12.20 -20.90 16.11
N ALA A 195 12.41 -20.42 17.32
CA ALA A 195 12.37 -19.00 17.65
C ALA A 195 13.34 -18.15 16.80
N SER A 196 14.44 -18.76 16.31
CA SER A 196 15.42 -18.10 15.44
C SER A 196 15.03 -18.10 13.96
N ASN A 197 13.92 -18.73 13.59
CA ASN A 197 13.49 -18.91 12.21
C ASN A 197 12.03 -18.49 12.02
N VAL A 198 11.70 -17.31 12.52
CA VAL A 198 10.37 -16.70 12.34
C VAL A 198 10.49 -15.52 11.39
N GLY A 199 9.74 -15.58 10.29
CA GLY A 199 9.70 -14.55 9.26
C GLY A 199 8.33 -13.90 9.11
N ILE A 200 8.26 -12.97 8.18
CA ILE A 200 7.04 -12.25 7.84
C ILE A 200 6.66 -12.42 6.37
N TYR A 201 5.37 -12.38 6.11
CA TYR A 201 4.78 -12.31 4.78
C TYR A 201 3.96 -11.04 4.68
N ALA A 202 4.49 -10.04 3.98
CA ALA A 202 3.86 -8.74 3.82
C ALA A 202 3.34 -8.55 2.38
N THR A 203 2.13 -8.03 2.23
CA THR A 203 1.53 -7.78 0.91
C THR A 203 1.09 -6.34 0.77
N SER A 204 1.36 -5.74 -0.38
CA SER A 204 0.87 -4.40 -0.73
C SER A 204 1.21 -3.37 0.37
N GLU A 205 0.20 -2.70 0.94
CA GLU A 205 0.32 -1.73 2.02
C GLU A 205 1.13 -2.22 3.23
N SER A 206 1.03 -3.50 3.60
CA SER A 206 1.75 -3.99 4.78
C SER A 206 3.27 -4.01 4.61
N THR A 207 3.79 -3.77 3.42
CA THR A 207 5.22 -3.58 3.21
C THR A 207 5.73 -2.26 3.81
N TRP A 208 4.87 -1.26 3.99
CA TRP A 208 5.21 -0.09 4.81
C TRP A 208 5.27 -0.43 6.29
N ILE A 209 4.33 -1.28 6.75
CA ILE A 209 4.31 -1.74 8.15
C ILE A 209 5.54 -2.60 8.44
N SER A 210 5.91 -3.50 7.51
CA SER A 210 7.10 -4.35 7.68
C SER A 210 8.39 -3.54 7.78
N SER A 211 8.51 -2.43 7.06
CA SER A 211 9.67 -1.54 7.16
C SER A 211 9.82 -0.95 8.58
N TYR A 212 8.71 -0.59 9.20
CA TYR A 212 8.69 -0.14 10.60
C TYR A 212 9.03 -1.25 11.59
N LEU A 213 8.46 -2.43 11.37
CA LEU A 213 8.69 -3.58 12.23
C LEU A 213 10.15 -3.99 12.22
N LEU A 214 10.76 -4.08 11.05
CA LEU A 214 12.16 -4.53 10.91
C LEU A 214 13.18 -3.52 11.45
N ASP A 215 12.79 -2.25 11.60
CA ASP A 215 13.61 -1.26 12.30
C ASP A 215 13.60 -1.47 13.82
N GLN A 216 12.55 -2.09 14.36
CA GLN A 216 12.36 -2.35 15.79
C GLN A 216 12.73 -3.78 16.20
N ASP A 217 12.47 -4.76 15.35
CA ASP A 217 12.81 -6.18 15.57
C ASP A 217 13.75 -6.69 14.46
N PRO A 218 15.07 -6.51 14.62
CA PRO A 218 16.06 -6.99 13.65
C PRO A 218 16.22 -8.53 13.65
N ASP A 219 15.61 -9.24 14.61
CA ASP A 219 15.73 -10.69 14.74
C ASP A 219 14.69 -11.46 13.90
N VAL A 220 13.90 -10.77 13.05
CA VAL A 220 13.08 -11.43 12.02
C VAL A 220 14.02 -12.15 11.03
N ALA A 221 13.78 -13.45 10.82
CA ALA A 221 14.72 -14.30 10.10
C ALA A 221 14.69 -14.10 8.58
N PHE A 222 13.52 -13.77 8.00
CA PHE A 222 13.33 -13.54 6.58
C PHE A 222 12.03 -12.77 6.31
N GLN A 223 11.93 -12.21 5.11
CA GLN A 223 10.70 -11.58 4.66
C GLN A 223 10.29 -12.01 3.26
N VAL A 224 8.98 -12.15 3.06
CA VAL A 224 8.35 -12.33 1.75
C VAL A 224 7.49 -11.09 1.46
N LEU A 225 7.79 -10.40 0.38
CA LEU A 225 7.12 -9.17 -0.03
C LEU A 225 6.33 -9.42 -1.32
N LEU A 226 5.02 -9.46 -1.23
CA LEU A 226 4.13 -9.64 -2.39
C LEU A 226 3.58 -8.28 -2.84
N SER A 227 3.83 -7.95 -4.10
CA SER A 227 3.45 -6.66 -4.69
C SER A 227 3.81 -5.48 -3.78
N PRO A 228 5.08 -5.38 -3.31
CA PRO A 228 5.43 -4.41 -2.29
C PRO A 228 5.29 -2.97 -2.78
N MET A 229 4.76 -2.13 -1.89
CA MET A 229 4.80 -0.69 -2.00
C MET A 229 6.06 -0.18 -1.30
N VAL A 230 7.08 0.20 -2.07
CA VAL A 230 8.43 0.48 -1.54
C VAL A 230 8.60 1.95 -1.16
N TYR A 231 8.02 2.86 -1.95
CA TYR A 231 8.07 4.28 -1.65
C TYR A 231 7.09 4.65 -0.52
N SER A 232 7.26 5.82 0.07
CA SER A 232 6.34 6.31 1.09
C SER A 232 4.88 6.23 0.61
N PRO A 233 3.91 6.10 1.52
CA PRO A 233 2.49 6.06 1.16
C PRO A 233 2.08 7.23 0.26
N ARG A 234 2.58 8.44 0.52
CA ARG A 234 2.33 9.63 -0.29
C ARG A 234 2.74 9.41 -1.75
N HIS A 235 3.95 8.94 -2.00
CA HIS A 235 4.46 8.72 -3.36
C HIS A 235 3.74 7.57 -4.07
N SER A 236 3.49 6.48 -3.35
CA SER A 236 2.82 5.30 -3.89
C SER A 236 1.37 5.59 -4.27
N LEU A 237 0.64 6.35 -3.44
CA LEU A 237 -0.73 6.77 -3.75
C LEU A 237 -0.77 7.76 -4.93
N GLY A 238 0.22 8.65 -5.03
CA GLY A 238 0.36 9.52 -6.21
C GLY A 238 0.64 8.74 -7.50
N PHE A 239 1.43 7.68 -7.42
CA PHE A 239 1.63 6.75 -8.53
C PHE A 239 0.34 6.04 -8.92
N LEU A 240 -0.37 5.45 -7.94
CA LEU A 240 -1.63 4.76 -8.17
C LEU A 240 -2.67 5.67 -8.83
N ALA A 241 -2.86 6.89 -8.31
CA ALA A 241 -3.77 7.85 -8.90
C ALA A 241 -3.41 8.18 -10.36
N ALA A 242 -2.12 8.29 -10.68
CA ALA A 242 -1.68 8.52 -12.06
C ALA A 242 -1.97 7.31 -12.96
N GLN A 243 -1.82 6.08 -12.46
CA GLN A 243 -2.15 4.86 -13.21
C GLN A 243 -3.65 4.74 -13.48
N ASP A 244 -4.51 5.10 -12.53
CA ASP A 244 -5.94 5.12 -12.72
C ASP A 244 -6.34 6.06 -13.88
N PHE A 245 -5.70 7.22 -13.97
CA PHE A 245 -5.87 8.15 -15.11
C PHE A 245 -5.35 7.56 -16.42
N ALA A 246 -4.24 6.81 -16.40
CA ALA A 246 -3.72 6.11 -17.57
C ALA A 246 -4.68 5.04 -18.07
N LEU A 247 -5.29 4.27 -17.16
CA LEU A 247 -6.26 3.21 -17.49
C LEU A 247 -7.52 3.76 -18.19
N VAL A 248 -7.93 5.00 -17.90
CA VAL A 248 -9.02 5.67 -18.62
C VAL A 248 -8.56 6.42 -19.87
N GLY A 249 -7.31 6.24 -20.29
CA GLY A 249 -6.76 6.82 -21.52
C GLY A 249 -6.29 8.26 -21.41
N ALA A 250 -6.04 8.78 -20.22
CA ALA A 250 -5.54 10.13 -20.05
C ALA A 250 -4.08 10.25 -20.57
N HIS A 251 -3.78 11.40 -21.21
CA HIS A 251 -2.46 11.71 -21.72
C HIS A 251 -1.42 11.80 -20.59
N ASP A 252 -0.17 11.42 -20.84
CA ASP A 252 0.95 11.38 -19.88
C ASP A 252 1.14 12.68 -19.10
N GLY A 253 0.86 13.84 -19.74
CA GLY A 253 0.89 15.13 -19.08
C GLY A 253 -0.09 15.25 -17.91
N TYR A 254 -1.29 14.66 -18.04
CA TYR A 254 -2.29 14.65 -16.96
C TYR A 254 -1.88 13.72 -15.83
N GLN A 255 -1.32 12.57 -16.13
CA GLN A 255 -0.79 11.63 -15.14
C GLN A 255 0.28 12.31 -14.28
N SER A 256 1.19 13.06 -14.92
CA SER A 256 2.23 13.83 -14.23
C SER A 256 1.66 14.92 -13.31
N ILE A 257 0.60 15.61 -13.72
CA ILE A 257 -0.08 16.62 -12.90
C ILE A 257 -0.74 15.97 -11.69
N VAL A 258 -1.45 14.85 -11.89
CA VAL A 258 -2.13 14.13 -10.80
C VAL A 258 -1.14 13.63 -9.75
N ARG A 259 -0.04 13.02 -10.15
CA ARG A 259 1.03 12.59 -9.23
C ARG A 259 1.55 13.73 -8.36
N ARG A 260 1.69 14.92 -8.93
CA ARG A 260 2.20 16.10 -8.22
C ARG A 260 1.15 16.74 -7.32
N ALA A 261 -0.09 16.84 -7.81
CA ALA A 261 -1.21 17.37 -7.03
C ALA A 261 -1.42 16.53 -5.74
N PHE A 262 -1.34 15.21 -5.84
CA PHE A 262 -1.51 14.32 -4.70
C PHE A 262 -0.49 14.57 -3.59
N ASN A 263 0.76 14.86 -3.94
CA ASN A 263 1.80 15.19 -2.95
C ASN A 263 1.51 16.50 -2.19
N ILE A 264 0.94 17.49 -2.89
CA ILE A 264 0.55 18.77 -2.27
C ILE A 264 -0.67 18.59 -1.39
N ASP A 265 -1.67 17.87 -1.88
CA ASP A 265 -2.92 17.64 -1.14
C ASP A 265 -2.66 16.90 0.18
N ALA A 266 -1.80 15.90 0.20
CA ALA A 266 -1.45 15.18 1.40
C ALA A 266 -0.81 16.09 2.46
N GLU A 267 0.00 17.06 2.07
CA GLU A 267 0.61 18.03 2.96
C GLU A 267 -0.41 19.06 3.47
N LEU A 268 -1.27 19.58 2.58
CA LEU A 268 -2.31 20.55 2.93
C LEU A 268 -3.37 19.98 3.88
N PHE A 269 -3.69 18.70 3.76
CA PHE A 269 -4.65 18.03 4.63
C PHE A 269 -4.02 17.44 5.90
N GLY A 270 -2.72 17.66 6.14
CA GLY A 270 -2.03 17.20 7.35
C GLY A 270 -1.94 15.68 7.47
N LEU A 271 -1.91 14.96 6.36
CA LEU A 271 -1.75 13.51 6.32
C LEU A 271 -0.28 13.12 6.56
N THR A 272 0.25 13.52 7.72
CA THR A 272 1.65 13.30 8.11
C THR A 272 2.02 11.83 8.27
N ASN A 273 1.04 10.97 8.56
CA ASN A 273 1.21 9.52 8.59
C ASN A 273 1.54 8.91 7.22
N LEU A 274 1.45 9.69 6.15
CA LEU A 274 1.87 9.28 4.81
C LEU A 274 3.35 9.56 4.51
N ASP A 275 4.07 10.23 5.41
CA ASP A 275 5.49 10.55 5.27
C ASP A 275 6.40 9.51 5.96
N LEU A 276 6.21 8.25 5.60
CA LEU A 276 7.04 7.17 6.10
C LEU A 276 8.36 7.11 5.34
N ASP A 277 9.46 6.98 6.05
CA ASP A 277 10.73 6.57 5.46
C ASP A 277 10.75 5.05 5.27
N THR A 278 10.35 4.61 4.09
CA THR A 278 10.33 3.20 3.72
C THR A 278 11.60 2.76 3.00
N LEU A 279 12.53 3.67 2.76
CA LEU A 279 13.81 3.40 2.11
C LEU A 279 14.96 3.24 3.13
N ASN A 280 14.63 2.79 4.34
CA ASN A 280 15.63 2.45 5.33
C ASN A 280 16.33 1.13 4.97
N PRO A 281 17.65 1.09 4.76
CA PRO A 281 18.38 -0.13 4.45
C PRO A 281 18.21 -1.23 5.50
N GLN A 282 18.05 -0.88 6.78
CA GLN A 282 17.86 -1.87 7.84
C GLN A 282 16.63 -2.77 7.61
N ALA A 283 15.56 -2.23 7.03
CA ALA A 283 14.37 -3.00 6.68
C ALA A 283 14.63 -4.10 5.62
N TYR A 284 15.76 -4.07 4.96
CA TYR A 284 16.15 -5.02 3.90
C TYR A 284 17.46 -5.75 4.24
N SER A 285 17.87 -5.77 5.50
CA SER A 285 19.11 -6.44 5.96
C SER A 285 19.00 -7.96 6.04
N ILE A 286 17.81 -8.52 5.92
CA ILE A 286 17.48 -9.94 6.07
C ILE A 286 17.17 -10.60 4.73
N PRO A 287 17.25 -11.94 4.59
CA PRO A 287 16.85 -12.66 3.40
C PRO A 287 15.46 -12.22 2.91
N THR A 288 15.37 -11.81 1.63
CA THR A 288 14.17 -11.17 1.10
C THR A 288 13.72 -11.81 -0.20
N LEU A 289 12.49 -12.33 -0.22
CA LEU A 289 11.80 -12.73 -1.45
C LEU A 289 10.82 -11.63 -1.88
N VAL A 290 11.01 -11.11 -3.09
CA VAL A 290 10.12 -10.12 -3.71
C VAL A 290 9.33 -10.79 -4.82
N ALA A 291 8.00 -10.64 -4.82
CA ALA A 291 7.14 -11.21 -5.84
C ALA A 291 6.15 -10.18 -6.41
N TYR A 292 6.07 -10.11 -7.74
CA TYR A 292 5.13 -9.24 -8.46
C TYR A 292 4.35 -9.98 -9.53
N GLY A 293 3.11 -9.58 -9.75
CA GLY A 293 2.40 -9.85 -10.98
C GLY A 293 2.89 -8.94 -12.10
N THR A 294 3.14 -9.46 -13.31
CA THR A 294 3.61 -8.61 -14.43
C THR A 294 2.54 -7.65 -14.93
N LYS A 295 1.29 -7.84 -14.52
CA LYS A 295 0.15 -6.95 -14.82
C LYS A 295 -0.31 -6.13 -13.62
N ASP A 296 0.50 -6.08 -12.57
CA ASP A 296 0.24 -5.22 -11.44
C ASP A 296 0.36 -3.75 -11.86
N VAL A 297 -0.75 -3.02 -11.78
CA VAL A 297 -0.83 -1.59 -12.12
C VAL A 297 -0.88 -0.70 -10.88
N MET A 298 -0.93 -1.30 -9.69
CA MET A 298 -1.05 -0.58 -8.42
C MET A 298 0.30 -0.22 -7.81
N THR A 299 1.37 -0.94 -8.19
CA THR A 299 2.70 -0.75 -7.63
C THR A 299 3.72 -0.38 -8.69
N ALA A 300 4.71 0.41 -8.32
CA ALA A 300 5.86 0.72 -9.18
C ALA A 300 6.87 -0.45 -9.15
N GLN A 301 6.60 -1.50 -9.91
CA GLN A 301 7.28 -2.79 -9.83
C GLN A 301 8.79 -2.70 -10.07
N VAL A 302 9.18 -2.08 -11.17
CA VAL A 302 10.60 -2.02 -11.58
C VAL A 302 11.39 -1.19 -10.59
N GLU A 303 10.94 0.03 -10.34
CA GLU A 303 11.64 0.95 -9.42
C GLU A 303 11.62 0.46 -7.98
N GLY A 304 10.48 -0.13 -7.57
CA GLY A 304 10.35 -0.73 -6.25
C GLY A 304 11.36 -1.86 -6.06
N THR A 305 11.49 -2.74 -7.05
CA THR A 305 12.46 -3.84 -7.02
C THR A 305 13.90 -3.33 -7.02
N GLU A 306 14.23 -2.37 -7.88
CA GLU A 306 15.57 -1.76 -7.92
C GLU A 306 15.93 -1.12 -6.57
N LYS A 307 14.96 -0.45 -5.94
CA LYS A 307 15.18 0.15 -4.61
C LYS A 307 15.35 -0.89 -3.51
N ILE A 308 14.58 -1.97 -3.51
CA ILE A 308 14.78 -3.07 -2.55
C ILE A 308 16.19 -3.64 -2.68
N ILE A 309 16.63 -3.93 -3.91
CA ILE A 309 17.97 -4.46 -4.17
C ILE A 309 19.05 -3.45 -3.70
N ASP A 310 18.90 -2.17 -4.01
CA ASP A 310 19.84 -1.12 -3.58
C ASP A 310 19.91 -1.00 -2.05
N MET A 311 18.75 -1.03 -1.35
CA MET A 311 18.70 -0.98 0.10
C MET A 311 19.30 -2.23 0.73
N ALA A 312 18.97 -3.41 0.22
CA ALA A 312 19.55 -4.68 0.69
C ALA A 312 21.08 -4.71 0.56
N HIS A 313 21.60 -4.31 -0.60
CA HIS A 313 23.05 -4.22 -0.80
C HIS A 313 23.73 -3.21 0.14
N LYS A 314 23.09 -2.06 0.39
CA LYS A 314 23.57 -1.08 1.36
C LYS A 314 23.59 -1.62 2.79
N ALA A 315 22.66 -2.51 3.13
CA ALA A 315 22.62 -3.21 4.40
C ALA A 315 23.58 -4.42 4.46
N GLY A 316 24.26 -4.73 3.37
CA GLY A 316 25.15 -5.91 3.27
C GLY A 316 24.41 -7.22 2.99
N ASN A 317 23.12 -7.18 2.68
CA ASN A 317 22.33 -8.35 2.31
C ASN A 317 22.38 -8.58 0.79
N TRP A 318 22.86 -9.77 0.40
CA TRP A 318 22.93 -10.23 -0.99
C TRP A 318 21.92 -11.35 -1.28
N ASP A 319 21.16 -11.76 -0.27
CA ASP A 319 20.14 -12.79 -0.37
C ASP A 319 18.77 -12.16 -0.70
N VAL A 320 18.65 -11.67 -1.94
CA VAL A 320 17.42 -11.10 -2.48
C VAL A 320 17.02 -11.91 -3.71
N THR A 321 15.85 -12.54 -3.63
CA THR A 321 15.24 -13.27 -4.75
C THR A 321 14.05 -12.48 -5.29
N VAL A 322 14.03 -12.23 -6.60
CA VAL A 322 12.91 -11.57 -7.29
C VAL A 322 12.18 -12.58 -8.17
N ARG A 323 10.87 -12.68 -7.99
CA ARG A 323 9.98 -13.51 -8.80
C ARG A 323 8.89 -12.71 -9.47
N THR A 324 8.57 -13.08 -10.69
CA THR A 324 7.46 -12.48 -11.44
C THR A 324 6.45 -13.55 -11.86
N TYR A 325 5.20 -13.14 -11.93
CA TYR A 325 4.08 -13.98 -12.31
C TYR A 325 3.38 -13.39 -13.55
N PRO A 326 3.58 -13.97 -14.76
CA PRO A 326 3.30 -13.30 -16.04
C PRO A 326 1.85 -12.89 -16.29
N ILE A 327 0.88 -13.48 -15.64
CA ILE A 327 -0.55 -13.17 -15.85
C ILE A 327 -1.22 -12.63 -14.59
N ALA A 328 -0.48 -12.55 -13.51
CA ALA A 328 -1.01 -12.06 -12.24
C ALA A 328 -1.12 -10.53 -12.24
N ASN A 329 -2.17 -10.04 -11.59
CA ASN A 329 -2.38 -8.65 -11.23
C ASN A 329 -1.85 -8.41 -9.79
N HIS A 330 -2.27 -7.32 -9.18
CA HIS A 330 -1.96 -6.96 -7.80
C HIS A 330 -2.48 -7.96 -6.78
#